data_08d7d93d8b391b445d2ce724ea36106d
#
_entry.id   08d7d93d8b391b445d2ce724ea36106d
#
_cell.length_a   1.000
_cell.length_b   1.000
_cell.length_c   1.000
_cell.angle_alpha   90.00
_cell.angle_beta   90.00
_cell.angle_gamma   90.00
#
_symmetry.space_group_name_H-M   'P 1'
#
loop_
_entity.id
_entity.type
_entity.pdbx_description
1 polymer ?
#
loop_
_entity_poly.entity_id
_entity_poly.type
_entity_poly.pdbx_seq_one_letter_code
_entity_poly.pdbx_strand_id
1 'polypeptide(L)'
;MDQNNRNRNRKGAVRAAANQNRPPRERGQGRGAPGADYRQRQEALRRKRAKSMMKRRRKRLRLLALFVAVVLAAVGLVLAVTVLFKVASFRVENTDKRDPVDLGPYTEEQILQALAVNVGDNIFGFSAKDRQILLERALPELETVQVRRSLPSTVVVQVEPATAAYKVAYGDQWAVLSTSCKVMRLEEEEPEGLVELQGIEAAQAEPGSRIQLSQPAPEEGTESTPQESAVGASQDGSAASATPEPETAETTADEALSQLLDGLEQNGLLDGLTAVQLGDLEEFSFTYQGRLKIRLGTSNNLDYKLRLTARVVLGADGLAPTDRGTLDVSSMTKAGTINPVFSPGEP
;
A
#
# COMPACT_ATOMS: atom_id res chain seq x y z
N MET A 1 15.79 22.57 -23.33
CA MET A 1 16.14 22.66 -24.76
C MET A 1 17.16 23.74 -24.90
N ASP A 2 18.25 23.52 -25.62
CA ASP A 2 19.39 24.43 -25.87
C ASP A 2 20.61 24.42 -24.94
N GLN A 3 21.30 23.30 -24.91
CA GLN A 3 22.75 23.31 -24.53
C GLN A 3 23.63 22.36 -25.36
N ASN A 4 23.14 21.78 -26.44
CA ASN A 4 23.90 20.77 -27.20
C ASN A 4 24.44 21.26 -28.54
N ASN A 5 24.39 22.58 -28.83
CA ASN A 5 24.79 23.12 -30.15
C ASN A 5 26.04 24.02 -30.13
N ARG A 6 26.73 24.15 -28.97
CA ARG A 6 27.94 25.04 -28.89
C ARG A 6 29.27 24.29 -29.03
N ASN A 7 29.29 22.96 -29.14
CA ASN A 7 30.55 22.19 -29.15
C ASN A 7 30.97 21.66 -30.54
N ARG A 8 30.19 21.93 -31.59
CA ARG A 8 30.54 21.49 -32.96
C ARG A 8 31.41 22.48 -33.74
N ASN A 9 31.48 23.78 -33.35
CA ASN A 9 32.20 24.80 -34.13
C ASN A 9 33.64 25.08 -33.67
N ARG A 10 34.15 24.41 -32.63
CA ARG A 10 35.55 24.59 -32.17
C ARG A 10 36.58 23.63 -32.77
N LYS A 11 36.15 22.59 -33.51
CA LYS A 11 37.07 21.61 -34.14
C LYS A 11 37.42 21.92 -35.60
N GLY A 12 36.83 22.95 -36.20
CA GLY A 12 37.12 23.36 -37.58
C GLY A 12 38.26 24.40 -37.77
N ALA A 13 38.57 25.13 -36.69
CA ALA A 13 39.48 26.28 -36.79
C ALA A 13 40.98 25.95 -36.56
N VAL A 14 41.31 24.76 -36.11
CA VAL A 14 42.71 24.38 -35.78
C VAL A 14 43.43 23.63 -36.93
N ARG A 15 42.75 23.35 -38.05
CA ARG A 15 43.35 22.62 -39.18
C ARG A 15 43.87 23.48 -40.32
N ALA A 16 43.71 24.81 -40.29
CA ALA A 16 44.11 25.68 -41.36
C ALA A 16 45.47 26.38 -41.18
N ALA A 17 46.14 26.23 -40.02
CA ALA A 17 47.36 26.99 -39.72
C ALA A 17 48.67 26.17 -39.76
N ALA A 18 48.67 24.91 -40.22
CA ALA A 18 49.86 24.04 -40.17
C ALA A 18 50.46 23.67 -41.54
N ASN A 19 50.30 24.52 -42.56
CA ASN A 19 50.81 24.18 -43.88
C ASN A 19 51.70 25.27 -44.52
N GLN A 20 52.45 26.07 -43.75
CA GLN A 20 53.39 27.07 -44.27
C GLN A 20 54.77 26.91 -43.62
N ASN A 21 55.41 25.78 -43.76
CA ASN A 21 56.90 25.68 -43.64
C ASN A 21 57.34 24.35 -44.28
N ARG A 22 57.49 24.35 -45.62
CA ARG A 22 58.26 23.35 -46.35
C ARG A 22 59.58 23.94 -46.75
N PRO A 23 60.74 23.41 -46.27
CA PRO A 23 62.03 23.80 -46.85
C PRO A 23 62.24 23.16 -48.23
N PRO A 24 63.14 23.73 -49.06
CA PRO A 24 63.35 23.39 -50.50
C PRO A 24 63.85 21.92 -50.62
N ARG A 25 63.35 21.27 -51.65
CA ARG A 25 63.85 19.93 -52.05
C ARG A 25 65.24 20.08 -52.62
N GLU A 26 66.25 19.53 -51.93
CA GLU A 26 67.54 19.19 -52.54
C GLU A 26 67.41 17.97 -53.46
N ARG A 27 67.79 18.12 -54.69
CA ARG A 27 67.97 17.05 -55.68
C ARG A 27 69.25 16.28 -55.33
N GLY A 28 69.16 15.18 -54.66
CA GLY A 28 70.23 14.20 -54.50
C GLY A 28 69.96 13.00 -55.41
N GLN A 29 70.76 12.85 -56.41
CA GLN A 29 70.84 11.73 -57.31
C GLN A 29 71.38 10.52 -56.53
N GLY A 30 70.61 9.47 -56.44
CA GLY A 30 71.05 8.13 -55.96
C GLY A 30 70.29 7.06 -56.74
N ARG A 31 70.90 6.58 -57.82
CA ARG A 31 70.47 5.36 -58.56
C ARG A 31 70.61 4.16 -57.62
N GLY A 32 69.61 3.81 -56.84
CA GLY A 32 69.53 2.51 -56.20
C GLY A 32 68.54 1.61 -57.00
N ALA A 33 68.94 0.37 -57.26
CA ALA A 33 68.21 -0.60 -58.07
C ALA A 33 66.71 -0.72 -57.64
N PRO A 34 65.79 -0.70 -58.61
CA PRO A 34 64.34 -0.64 -58.29
C PRO A 34 63.73 -1.88 -57.60
N GLY A 35 64.53 -2.91 -57.36
CA GLY A 35 64.04 -4.18 -56.76
C GLY A 35 64.21 -4.29 -55.24
N ALA A 36 65.19 -3.55 -54.64
CA ALA A 36 65.43 -3.70 -53.18
C ALA A 36 64.41 -2.96 -52.32
N ASP A 37 63.96 -1.76 -52.78
CA ASP A 37 62.99 -0.94 -52.06
C ASP A 37 61.59 -1.56 -52.02
N TYR A 38 61.23 -2.29 -53.08
CA TYR A 38 59.92 -2.95 -53.15
C TYR A 38 59.82 -4.16 -52.18
N ARG A 39 60.92 -4.93 -52.04
CA ARG A 39 61.00 -6.06 -51.10
C ARG A 39 60.97 -5.57 -49.64
N GLN A 40 61.69 -4.52 -49.32
CA GLN A 40 61.67 -3.92 -47.95
C GLN A 40 60.32 -3.34 -47.59
N ARG A 41 59.62 -2.69 -48.52
CA ARG A 41 58.25 -2.24 -48.30
C ARG A 41 57.26 -3.32 -48.12
N GLN A 42 57.32 -4.42 -48.86
CA GLN A 42 56.46 -5.59 -48.70
C GLN A 42 56.71 -6.30 -47.38
N GLU A 43 57.96 -6.46 -46.95
CA GLU A 43 58.29 -7.02 -45.66
C GLU A 43 57.82 -6.17 -44.47
N ALA A 44 57.96 -4.83 -44.58
CA ALA A 44 57.46 -3.90 -43.58
C ALA A 44 55.90 -3.95 -43.45
N LEU A 45 55.22 -4.11 -44.58
CA LEU A 45 53.72 -4.27 -44.59
C LEU A 45 53.32 -5.62 -44.03
N ARG A 46 54.03 -6.69 -44.35
CA ARG A 46 53.81 -8.06 -43.76
C ARG A 46 54.04 -8.04 -42.26
N ARG A 47 55.09 -7.40 -41.76
CA ARG A 47 55.38 -7.26 -40.31
C ARG A 47 54.33 -6.40 -39.59
N LYS A 48 53.81 -5.31 -40.23
CA LYS A 48 52.74 -4.49 -39.69
C LYS A 48 51.40 -5.25 -39.63
N ARG A 49 51.06 -6.03 -40.67
CA ARG A 49 49.86 -6.91 -40.69
C ARG A 49 49.95 -8.04 -39.65
N ALA A 50 51.09 -8.68 -39.50
CA ALA A 50 51.29 -9.71 -38.46
C ALA A 50 51.16 -9.14 -37.04
N LYS A 51 51.76 -7.95 -36.78
CA LYS A 51 51.64 -7.28 -35.47
C LYS A 51 50.20 -6.84 -35.18
N SER A 52 49.44 -6.42 -36.20
CA SER A 52 48.04 -6.03 -36.02
C SER A 52 47.13 -7.25 -35.75
N MET A 53 47.36 -8.38 -36.38
CA MET A 53 46.65 -9.62 -36.14
C MET A 53 46.93 -10.18 -34.74
N MET A 54 48.16 -10.15 -34.27
CA MET A 54 48.53 -10.55 -32.90
C MET A 54 47.85 -9.63 -31.84
N LYS A 55 47.82 -8.32 -32.09
CA LYS A 55 47.11 -7.37 -31.20
C LYS A 55 45.60 -7.64 -31.15
N ARG A 56 44.98 -7.97 -32.29
CA ARG A 56 43.54 -8.35 -32.34
C ARG A 56 43.27 -9.67 -31.66
N ARG A 57 44.13 -10.70 -31.83
CA ARG A 57 44.03 -11.98 -31.09
C ARG A 57 44.18 -11.79 -29.59
N ARG A 58 45.17 -10.99 -29.15
CA ARG A 58 45.36 -10.68 -27.71
C ARG A 58 44.17 -9.92 -27.12
N LYS A 59 43.56 -8.98 -27.88
CA LYS A 59 42.35 -8.29 -27.43
C LYS A 59 41.16 -9.26 -27.33
N ARG A 60 40.97 -10.15 -28.31
CA ARG A 60 39.89 -11.17 -28.26
C ARG A 60 40.11 -12.14 -27.11
N LEU A 61 41.31 -12.61 -26.86
CA LEU A 61 41.64 -13.47 -25.74
C LEU A 61 41.41 -12.76 -24.39
N ARG A 62 41.75 -11.48 -24.27
CA ARG A 62 41.46 -10.70 -23.05
C ARG A 62 39.96 -10.51 -22.85
N LEU A 63 39.19 -10.23 -23.91
CA LEU A 63 37.74 -10.12 -23.83
C LEU A 63 37.11 -11.45 -23.46
N LEU A 64 37.60 -12.56 -24.03
CA LEU A 64 37.10 -13.90 -23.69
C LEU A 64 37.48 -14.29 -22.24
N ALA A 65 38.68 -13.98 -21.78
CA ALA A 65 39.09 -14.20 -20.40
C ALA A 65 38.23 -13.34 -19.41
N LEU A 66 37.94 -12.09 -19.78
CA LEU A 66 37.07 -11.22 -18.99
C LEU A 66 35.64 -11.76 -18.96
N PHE A 67 35.12 -12.23 -20.08
CA PHE A 67 33.80 -12.86 -20.15
C PHE A 67 33.70 -14.10 -19.26
N VAL A 68 34.71 -15.01 -19.36
CA VAL A 68 34.81 -16.20 -18.50
C VAL A 68 34.88 -15.80 -17.02
N ALA A 69 35.69 -14.80 -16.68
CA ALA A 69 35.78 -14.31 -15.30
C ALA A 69 34.43 -13.77 -14.78
N VAL A 70 33.69 -13.02 -15.61
CA VAL A 70 32.36 -12.53 -15.25
C VAL A 70 31.37 -13.70 -15.07
N VAL A 71 31.38 -14.69 -15.95
CA VAL A 71 30.54 -15.89 -15.82
C VAL A 71 30.87 -16.66 -14.55
N LEU A 72 32.17 -16.89 -14.26
CA LEU A 72 32.58 -17.56 -13.03
C LEU A 72 32.19 -16.76 -11.77
N ALA A 73 32.30 -15.43 -11.80
CA ALA A 73 31.88 -14.58 -10.72
C ALA A 73 30.35 -14.66 -10.52
N ALA A 74 29.58 -14.67 -11.61
CA ALA A 74 28.12 -14.83 -11.55
C ALA A 74 27.70 -16.19 -10.99
N VAL A 75 28.34 -17.27 -11.44
CA VAL A 75 28.10 -18.62 -10.92
C VAL A 75 28.49 -18.70 -9.43
N GLY A 76 29.64 -18.13 -9.06
CA GLY A 76 30.07 -18.06 -7.66
C GLY A 76 29.09 -17.28 -6.78
N LEU A 77 28.55 -16.18 -7.28
CA LEU A 77 27.54 -15.39 -6.57
C LEU A 77 26.24 -16.19 -6.37
N VAL A 78 25.76 -16.87 -7.43
CA VAL A 78 24.55 -17.72 -7.33
C VAL A 78 24.76 -18.84 -6.31
N LEU A 79 25.90 -19.52 -6.33
CA LEU A 79 26.24 -20.56 -5.36
C LEU A 79 26.33 -20.00 -3.94
N ALA A 80 26.93 -18.83 -3.77
CA ALA A 80 26.99 -18.17 -2.48
C ALA A 80 25.59 -17.86 -1.93
N VAL A 81 24.70 -17.29 -2.76
CA VAL A 81 23.33 -16.97 -2.35
C VAL A 81 22.53 -18.24 -2.02
N THR A 82 22.70 -19.32 -2.76
CA THR A 82 21.93 -20.57 -2.53
C THR A 82 22.44 -21.37 -1.31
N VAL A 83 23.70 -21.27 -0.95
CA VAL A 83 24.31 -22.06 0.14
C VAL A 83 24.37 -21.28 1.44
N LEU A 84 24.77 -19.98 1.41
CA LEU A 84 24.93 -19.18 2.63
C LEU A 84 23.63 -18.64 3.19
N PHE A 85 22.63 -18.37 2.34
CA PHE A 85 21.38 -17.74 2.77
C PHE A 85 20.26 -18.76 2.96
N LYS A 86 20.51 -19.75 3.80
CA LYS A 86 19.49 -20.70 4.23
C LYS A 86 18.90 -20.26 5.57
N VAL A 87 17.60 -20.48 5.74
CA VAL A 87 16.90 -20.26 7.01
C VAL A 87 17.50 -21.22 8.06
N ALA A 88 18.08 -20.68 9.10
CA ALA A 88 18.63 -21.43 10.21
C ALA A 88 17.76 -21.31 11.47
N SER A 89 17.07 -20.19 11.65
CA SER A 89 16.26 -19.92 12.83
C SER A 89 15.05 -19.06 12.50
N PHE A 90 14.03 -19.18 13.31
CA PHE A 90 12.87 -18.32 13.33
C PHE A 90 12.86 -17.52 14.64
N ARG A 91 12.23 -16.36 14.59
CA ARG A 91 11.97 -15.56 15.80
C ARG A 91 10.59 -14.95 15.64
N VAL A 92 9.76 -15.15 16.67
CA VAL A 92 8.47 -14.47 16.78
C VAL A 92 8.62 -13.36 17.82
N GLU A 93 8.20 -12.16 17.49
CA GLU A 93 8.29 -10.99 18.36
C GLU A 93 7.06 -10.10 18.18
N ASN A 94 6.68 -9.33 19.19
CA ASN A 94 5.64 -8.33 19.05
C ASN A 94 6.12 -7.15 18.23
N THR A 95 5.18 -6.44 17.59
CA THR A 95 5.45 -5.20 16.86
C THR A 95 6.11 -4.15 17.74
N ASP A 96 5.71 -4.03 19.00
CA ASP A 96 6.26 -3.09 20.00
C ASP A 96 7.42 -3.67 20.81
N LYS A 97 7.90 -4.86 20.47
CA LYS A 97 9.03 -5.53 21.14
C LYS A 97 8.84 -5.70 22.65
N ARG A 98 7.60 -5.89 23.08
CA ARG A 98 7.29 -6.21 24.48
C ARG A 98 7.78 -7.60 24.85
N ASP A 99 8.16 -7.75 26.11
CA ASP A 99 8.53 -9.03 26.67
C ASP A 99 7.66 -9.25 27.96
N PRO A 100 6.91 -10.35 28.09
CA PRO A 100 6.81 -11.50 27.19
C PRO A 100 6.05 -11.19 25.89
N VAL A 101 6.34 -11.99 24.84
CA VAL A 101 5.66 -11.88 23.55
C VAL A 101 4.20 -12.30 23.71
N ASP A 102 3.28 -11.41 23.35
CA ASP A 102 1.85 -11.71 23.34
C ASP A 102 1.46 -12.22 21.96
N LEU A 103 1.04 -13.49 21.90
CA LEU A 103 0.65 -14.20 20.68
C LEU A 103 -0.88 -14.36 20.58
N GLY A 104 -1.64 -13.71 21.48
CA GLY A 104 -3.07 -13.95 21.59
C GLY A 104 -3.37 -15.42 21.91
N PRO A 105 -4.33 -16.06 21.22
CA PRO A 105 -4.69 -17.45 21.47
C PRO A 105 -3.75 -18.47 20.83
N TYR A 106 -2.74 -18.01 20.06
CA TYR A 106 -1.86 -18.89 19.29
C TYR A 106 -0.55 -19.19 20.00
N THR A 107 0.02 -20.35 19.68
CA THR A 107 1.37 -20.72 20.09
C THR A 107 2.40 -20.35 19.00
N GLU A 108 3.68 -20.22 19.39
CA GLU A 108 4.76 -19.98 18.45
C GLU A 108 4.82 -21.07 17.38
N GLU A 109 4.60 -22.34 17.76
CA GLU A 109 4.59 -23.46 16.83
C GLU A 109 3.48 -23.36 15.79
N GLN A 110 2.28 -22.91 16.17
CA GLN A 110 1.17 -22.71 15.25
C GLN A 110 1.48 -21.60 14.23
N ILE A 111 2.10 -20.49 14.68
CA ILE A 111 2.51 -19.41 13.81
C ILE A 111 3.58 -19.87 12.82
N LEU A 112 4.58 -20.63 13.28
CA LEU A 112 5.64 -21.16 12.43
C LEU A 112 5.12 -22.22 11.44
N GLN A 113 4.17 -23.01 11.85
CA GLN A 113 3.50 -24.00 10.98
C GLN A 113 2.70 -23.28 9.88
N ALA A 114 1.94 -22.25 10.23
CA ALA A 114 1.16 -21.45 9.27
C ALA A 114 2.07 -20.66 8.31
N LEU A 115 3.26 -20.24 8.76
CA LEU A 115 4.27 -19.58 7.91
C LEU A 115 4.71 -20.47 6.73
N ALA A 116 4.66 -21.79 6.89
CA ALA A 116 5.03 -22.80 5.87
C ALA A 116 6.40 -22.54 5.22
N VAL A 117 7.40 -22.19 6.03
CA VAL A 117 8.82 -22.06 5.68
C VAL A 117 9.62 -22.98 6.60
N ASN A 118 10.53 -23.78 6.04
CA ASN A 118 11.29 -24.75 6.81
C ASN A 118 12.73 -24.30 7.04
N VAL A 119 13.35 -24.81 8.10
CA VAL A 119 14.79 -24.70 8.31
C VAL A 119 15.50 -25.36 7.14
N GLY A 120 16.46 -24.66 6.55
CA GLY A 120 17.20 -25.10 5.37
C GLY A 120 16.68 -24.55 4.05
N ASP A 121 15.50 -23.97 4.01
CA ASP A 121 14.97 -23.28 2.83
C ASP A 121 15.83 -22.04 2.50
N ASN A 122 15.84 -21.64 1.24
CA ASN A 122 16.53 -20.40 0.87
C ASN A 122 15.70 -19.18 1.35
N ILE A 123 16.35 -18.28 2.11
CA ILE A 123 15.68 -17.09 2.69
C ILE A 123 15.11 -16.15 1.61
N PHE A 124 15.62 -16.21 0.38
CA PHE A 124 15.10 -15.48 -0.79
C PHE A 124 14.15 -16.32 -1.65
N GLY A 125 13.95 -17.60 -1.32
CA GLY A 125 13.14 -18.54 -2.10
C GLY A 125 11.63 -18.37 -1.93
N PHE A 126 11.18 -17.56 -0.96
CA PHE A 126 9.77 -17.30 -0.72
C PHE A 126 9.47 -15.79 -0.73
N SER A 127 8.24 -15.43 -1.04
CA SER A 127 7.76 -14.05 -0.92
C SER A 127 7.31 -13.78 0.52
N ALA A 128 7.91 -12.80 1.18
CA ALA A 128 7.50 -12.41 2.54
C ALA A 128 6.04 -11.92 2.56
N LYS A 129 5.62 -11.20 1.52
CA LYS A 129 4.25 -10.69 1.38
C LYS A 129 3.22 -11.82 1.24
N ASP A 130 3.53 -12.86 0.43
CA ASP A 130 2.61 -13.99 0.26
C ASP A 130 2.48 -14.80 1.55
N ARG A 131 3.60 -14.95 2.30
CA ARG A 131 3.57 -15.60 3.61
C ARG A 131 2.82 -14.79 4.66
N GLN A 132 2.91 -13.47 4.62
CA GLN A 132 2.10 -12.60 5.45
C GLN A 132 0.60 -12.80 5.19
N ILE A 133 0.16 -12.78 3.93
CA ILE A 133 -1.24 -13.00 3.55
C ILE A 133 -1.73 -14.38 4.02
N LEU A 134 -0.88 -15.41 3.89
CA LEU A 134 -1.22 -16.76 4.39
C LEU A 134 -1.41 -16.78 5.91
N LEU A 135 -0.52 -16.09 6.64
CA LEU A 135 -0.62 -16.00 8.10
C LEU A 135 -1.86 -15.22 8.54
N GLU A 136 -2.17 -14.09 7.90
CA GLU A 136 -3.35 -13.28 8.20
C GLU A 136 -4.66 -14.05 8.03
N ARG A 137 -4.72 -14.94 7.02
CA ARG A 137 -5.89 -15.82 6.80
C ARG A 137 -5.93 -17.02 7.74
N ALA A 138 -4.77 -17.61 8.04
CA ALA A 138 -4.69 -18.79 8.90
C ALA A 138 -4.85 -18.44 10.38
N LEU A 139 -4.50 -17.24 10.79
CA LEU A 139 -4.46 -16.74 12.16
C LEU A 139 -5.24 -15.43 12.28
N PRO A 140 -6.58 -15.47 12.14
CA PRO A 140 -7.41 -14.27 12.06
C PRO A 140 -7.42 -13.44 13.34
N GLU A 141 -7.11 -14.02 14.50
CA GLU A 141 -7.05 -13.31 15.80
C GLU A 141 -5.71 -12.59 16.04
N LEU A 142 -4.85 -12.49 15.00
CA LEU A 142 -3.73 -11.56 15.00
C LEU A 142 -4.13 -10.30 14.20
N GLU A 143 -3.98 -9.14 14.79
CA GLU A 143 -4.29 -7.84 14.15
C GLU A 143 -3.33 -7.56 13.00
N THR A 144 -2.05 -7.58 13.34
CA THR A 144 -0.97 -7.33 12.38
C THR A 144 0.00 -8.49 12.36
N VAL A 145 0.36 -8.91 11.16
CA VAL A 145 1.43 -9.88 10.95
C VAL A 145 2.41 -9.32 9.93
N GLN A 146 3.70 -9.31 10.23
CA GLN A 146 4.74 -8.90 9.31
C GLN A 146 5.85 -9.95 9.26
N VAL A 147 6.16 -10.42 8.05
CA VAL A 147 7.27 -11.35 7.82
C VAL A 147 8.48 -10.59 7.31
N ARG A 148 9.56 -10.64 8.08
CA ARG A 148 10.83 -9.96 7.74
C ARG A 148 11.97 -10.95 7.66
N ARG A 149 12.94 -10.66 6.79
CA ARG A 149 14.19 -11.40 6.68
C ARG A 149 15.27 -10.68 7.46
N SER A 150 15.84 -11.35 8.45
CA SER A 150 17.04 -10.89 9.17
C SER A 150 18.22 -11.68 8.68
N LEU A 151 18.98 -11.07 7.78
CA LEU A 151 20.13 -11.71 7.14
C LEU A 151 21.24 -12.00 8.17
N PRO A 152 21.99 -13.10 8.00
CA PRO A 152 22.02 -13.98 6.83
C PRO A 152 20.99 -15.11 6.81
N SER A 153 20.38 -15.51 7.95
CA SER A 153 19.73 -16.80 8.07
C SER A 153 18.50 -16.85 8.98
N THR A 154 17.99 -15.72 9.44
CA THR A 154 16.86 -15.67 10.37
C THR A 154 15.62 -15.10 9.68
N VAL A 155 14.47 -15.74 9.89
CA VAL A 155 13.16 -15.18 9.54
C VAL A 155 12.52 -14.66 10.81
N VAL A 156 12.08 -13.42 10.79
CA VAL A 156 11.41 -12.75 11.91
C VAL A 156 9.94 -12.58 11.55
N VAL A 157 9.06 -13.08 12.39
CA VAL A 157 7.62 -12.87 12.30
C VAL A 157 7.23 -11.92 13.41
N GLN A 158 6.81 -10.71 13.03
CA GLN A 158 6.29 -9.72 13.98
C GLN A 158 4.78 -9.88 14.01
N VAL A 159 4.22 -9.99 15.21
CA VAL A 159 2.79 -10.19 15.42
C VAL A 159 2.25 -9.19 16.43
N GLU A 160 0.96 -8.93 16.30
CA GLU A 160 0.19 -8.12 17.24
C GLU A 160 -1.16 -8.81 17.42
N PRO A 161 -1.58 -9.16 18.64
CA PRO A 161 -2.86 -9.79 18.88
C PRO A 161 -4.01 -8.83 18.56
N ALA A 162 -5.08 -9.35 17.97
CA ALA A 162 -6.30 -8.60 17.72
C ALA A 162 -7.14 -8.52 18.98
N THR A 163 -7.77 -7.38 19.21
CA THR A 163 -8.74 -7.19 20.29
C THR A 163 -10.14 -7.10 19.66
N ALA A 164 -11.03 -7.99 20.07
CA ALA A 164 -12.42 -7.95 19.64
C ALA A 164 -13.09 -6.65 20.14
N ALA A 165 -13.68 -5.89 19.24
CA ALA A 165 -14.30 -4.61 19.54
C ALA A 165 -15.73 -4.48 19.02
N TYR A 166 -16.01 -5.04 17.84
CA TYR A 166 -17.31 -4.86 17.18
C TYR A 166 -17.94 -6.21 16.83
N LYS A 167 -19.25 -6.19 16.66
CA LYS A 167 -20.04 -7.29 16.11
C LYS A 167 -21.00 -6.78 15.03
N VAL A 168 -21.21 -7.59 14.00
CA VAL A 168 -22.15 -7.28 12.92
C VAL A 168 -22.88 -8.55 12.50
N ALA A 169 -24.14 -8.45 12.12
CA ALA A 169 -24.94 -9.55 11.62
C ALA A 169 -24.39 -10.04 10.26
N TYR A 170 -24.30 -11.36 10.09
CA TYR A 170 -23.90 -12.04 8.86
C TYR A 170 -24.77 -13.28 8.62
N GLY A 171 -25.89 -13.08 7.92
CA GLY A 171 -26.93 -14.11 7.80
C GLY A 171 -27.48 -14.54 9.16
N ASP A 172 -27.40 -15.84 9.48
CA ASP A 172 -27.83 -16.38 10.76
C ASP A 172 -26.73 -16.39 11.84
N GLN A 173 -25.60 -15.74 11.57
CA GLN A 173 -24.43 -15.70 12.46
C GLN A 173 -24.03 -14.27 12.77
N TRP A 174 -23.09 -14.13 13.69
CA TRP A 174 -22.44 -12.87 14.05
C TRP A 174 -20.98 -12.89 13.65
N ALA A 175 -20.54 -11.89 12.93
CA ALA A 175 -19.13 -11.67 12.69
C ALA A 175 -18.53 -10.81 13.81
N VAL A 176 -17.52 -11.35 14.49
CA VAL A 176 -16.73 -10.65 15.51
C VAL A 176 -15.56 -9.95 14.80
N LEU A 177 -15.46 -8.65 15.03
CA LEU A 177 -14.46 -7.80 14.37
C LEU A 177 -13.47 -7.23 15.38
N SER A 178 -12.23 -7.06 14.92
CA SER A 178 -11.21 -6.35 15.68
C SER A 178 -11.41 -4.83 15.64
N THR A 179 -10.57 -4.11 16.37
CA THR A 179 -10.54 -2.64 16.38
C THR A 179 -10.33 -2.03 14.99
N SER A 180 -9.66 -2.73 14.07
CA SER A 180 -9.47 -2.31 12.66
C SER A 180 -10.54 -2.84 11.70
N CYS A 181 -11.65 -3.39 12.22
CA CYS A 181 -12.71 -4.01 11.42
C CYS A 181 -12.25 -5.25 10.63
N LYS A 182 -11.26 -5.97 11.12
CA LYS A 182 -10.86 -7.28 10.61
C LYS A 182 -11.75 -8.36 11.19
N VAL A 183 -12.24 -9.29 10.36
CA VAL A 183 -13.04 -10.42 10.82
C VAL A 183 -12.14 -11.40 11.57
N MET A 184 -12.42 -11.57 12.86
CA MET A 184 -11.69 -12.50 13.72
C MET A 184 -12.29 -13.89 13.65
N ARG A 185 -13.61 -14.00 13.86
CA ARG A 185 -14.35 -15.25 13.87
C ARG A 185 -15.83 -15.02 13.61
N LEU A 186 -16.54 -16.11 13.31
CA LEU A 186 -17.99 -16.13 13.19
C LEU A 186 -18.54 -16.91 14.39
N GLU A 187 -19.62 -16.41 14.99
CA GLU A 187 -20.31 -17.03 16.12
C GLU A 187 -21.79 -17.21 15.79
N GLU A 188 -22.39 -18.33 16.25
CA GLU A 188 -23.82 -18.59 16.06
C GLU A 188 -24.67 -17.81 17.06
N GLU A 189 -24.13 -17.59 18.27
CA GLU A 189 -24.76 -16.81 19.31
C GLU A 189 -24.25 -15.37 19.31
N GLU A 190 -25.12 -14.44 19.71
CA GLU A 190 -24.76 -13.03 19.79
C GLU A 190 -23.67 -12.80 20.84
N PRO A 191 -22.47 -12.29 20.47
CA PRO A 191 -21.41 -12.03 21.43
C PRO A 191 -21.74 -10.83 22.32
N GLU A 192 -21.55 -11.01 23.62
CA GLU A 192 -21.77 -9.96 24.62
C GLU A 192 -20.55 -9.02 24.75
N GLY A 193 -20.81 -7.78 25.16
CA GLY A 193 -19.75 -6.83 25.50
C GLY A 193 -19.03 -6.17 24.30
N LEU A 194 -19.49 -6.44 23.08
CA LEU A 194 -18.97 -5.82 21.87
C LEU A 194 -19.93 -4.74 21.37
N VAL A 195 -19.36 -3.76 20.66
CA VAL A 195 -20.14 -2.68 20.01
C VAL A 195 -20.87 -3.25 18.80
N GLU A 196 -22.18 -3.10 18.77
CA GLU A 196 -23.01 -3.56 17.66
C GLU A 196 -23.03 -2.55 16.50
N LEU A 197 -22.77 -3.04 15.30
CA LEU A 197 -22.93 -2.28 14.05
C LEU A 197 -24.33 -2.57 13.49
N GLN A 198 -25.26 -1.64 13.72
CA GLN A 198 -26.68 -1.78 13.39
C GLN A 198 -27.03 -1.19 12.03
N GLY A 199 -28.08 -1.72 11.39
CA GLY A 199 -28.63 -1.21 10.14
C GLY A 199 -27.78 -1.53 8.90
N ILE A 200 -26.75 -2.36 9.07
CA ILE A 200 -25.91 -2.91 8.00
C ILE A 200 -25.76 -4.41 8.22
N GLU A 201 -25.47 -5.11 7.14
CA GLU A 201 -25.09 -6.52 7.17
C GLU A 201 -23.72 -6.71 6.56
N ALA A 202 -23.02 -7.74 6.98
CA ALA A 202 -21.79 -8.10 6.30
C ALA A 202 -22.13 -8.73 4.94
N ALA A 203 -21.62 -8.15 3.85
CA ALA A 203 -21.71 -8.74 2.51
C ALA A 203 -20.76 -9.93 2.37
N GLN A 204 -19.59 -9.80 2.99
CA GLN A 204 -18.57 -10.85 3.04
C GLN A 204 -17.83 -10.78 4.36
N ALA A 205 -17.78 -11.91 5.07
CA ALA A 205 -17.10 -12.03 6.36
C ALA A 205 -16.18 -13.25 6.36
N GLU A 206 -15.03 -13.16 5.70
CA GLU A 206 -14.00 -14.19 5.74
C GLU A 206 -13.04 -13.92 6.90
N PRO A 207 -12.85 -14.89 7.86
CA PRO A 207 -11.87 -14.74 8.92
C PRO A 207 -10.47 -14.38 8.38
N GLY A 208 -9.83 -13.40 9.00
CA GLY A 208 -8.53 -12.90 8.58
C GLY A 208 -8.56 -11.81 7.49
N SER A 209 -9.72 -11.50 6.92
CA SER A 209 -9.92 -10.40 5.97
C SER A 209 -10.61 -9.20 6.62
N ARG A 210 -10.53 -8.04 5.98
CA ARG A 210 -11.34 -6.89 6.37
C ARG A 210 -12.79 -7.15 6.00
N ILE A 211 -13.73 -6.76 6.88
CA ILE A 211 -15.15 -6.88 6.63
C ILE A 211 -15.54 -6.08 5.38
N GLN A 212 -16.48 -6.61 4.61
CA GLN A 212 -17.16 -5.88 3.56
C GLN A 212 -18.62 -5.73 3.96
N LEU A 213 -19.08 -4.50 4.05
CA LEU A 213 -20.44 -4.18 4.47
C LEU A 213 -21.34 -3.95 3.25
N SER A 214 -22.58 -4.40 3.34
CA SER A 214 -23.64 -4.06 2.40
C SER A 214 -24.73 -3.30 3.13
N GLN A 215 -25.25 -2.29 2.47
CA GLN A 215 -26.46 -1.66 2.94
C GLN A 215 -27.63 -2.60 2.68
N PRO A 216 -28.46 -2.93 3.65
CA PRO A 216 -29.66 -3.72 3.41
C PRO A 216 -30.51 -3.01 2.37
N ALA A 217 -31.02 -3.75 1.38
CA ALA A 217 -31.96 -3.21 0.42
C ALA A 217 -33.14 -2.59 1.19
N PRO A 218 -33.60 -1.38 0.84
CA PRO A 218 -34.78 -0.81 1.48
C PRO A 218 -35.91 -1.81 1.35
N GLU A 219 -36.53 -2.20 2.48
CA GLU A 219 -37.69 -3.07 2.45
C GLU A 219 -38.74 -2.36 1.57
N GLU A 220 -39.05 -2.96 0.42
CA GLU A 220 -40.08 -2.48 -0.48
C GLU A 220 -41.43 -2.54 0.23
N GLY A 221 -41.71 -1.47 0.96
CA GLY A 221 -43.04 -1.14 1.45
C GLY A 221 -43.91 -0.64 0.31
N THR A 222 -44.69 -1.55 -0.29
CA THR A 222 -45.99 -1.29 -0.94
C THR A 222 -46.01 -0.36 -2.15
N GLU A 223 -46.23 -0.97 -3.32
CA GLU A 223 -46.97 -0.48 -4.50
C GLU A 223 -46.74 0.94 -5.01
N SER A 224 -46.05 1.04 -6.12
CA SER A 224 -46.40 2.00 -7.17
C SER A 224 -46.13 1.40 -8.55
N THR A 225 -47.22 1.24 -9.27
CA THR A 225 -47.48 0.81 -10.64
C THR A 225 -46.44 1.28 -11.67
N PRO A 226 -46.07 0.44 -12.63
CA PRO A 226 -45.16 0.83 -13.72
C PRO A 226 -45.88 1.76 -14.71
N GLN A 227 -45.31 2.92 -14.95
CA GLN A 227 -45.69 3.76 -16.09
C GLN A 227 -44.59 3.70 -17.15
N GLU A 228 -44.94 2.92 -18.17
CA GLU A 228 -44.29 2.85 -19.47
C GLU A 228 -44.44 4.19 -20.22
N SER A 229 -43.35 4.68 -20.80
CA SER A 229 -43.33 5.44 -22.08
C SER A 229 -41.92 5.88 -22.43
N ALA A 230 -41.27 5.23 -23.36
CA ALA A 230 -41.19 5.60 -24.78
C ALA A 230 -40.28 6.78 -25.13
N VAL A 231 -39.16 6.42 -25.69
CA VAL A 231 -38.43 6.89 -26.89
C VAL A 231 -38.54 8.36 -27.32
N GLY A 232 -37.39 9.00 -27.49
CA GLY A 232 -37.26 10.22 -28.29
C GLY A 232 -35.85 10.77 -28.32
N ALA A 233 -35.10 10.43 -29.36
CA ALA A 233 -33.81 11.02 -29.69
C ALA A 233 -33.97 12.49 -30.15
N SER A 234 -32.99 13.37 -29.81
CA SER A 234 -32.35 14.24 -30.79
C SER A 234 -31.29 15.13 -30.14
N GLN A 235 -30.16 15.23 -30.82
CA GLN A 235 -28.99 16.08 -30.66
C GLN A 235 -29.35 17.58 -30.64
N ASP A 236 -28.67 18.44 -29.88
CA ASP A 236 -27.70 19.38 -30.44
C ASP A 236 -27.04 20.25 -29.34
N GLY A 237 -25.80 20.61 -29.58
CA GLY A 237 -24.85 21.16 -28.67
C GLY A 237 -25.10 22.61 -28.21
N SER A 238 -24.49 22.93 -27.09
CA SER A 238 -23.76 24.19 -26.89
C SER A 238 -22.91 24.13 -25.63
N ALA A 239 -21.62 24.43 -25.78
CA ALA A 239 -20.67 24.59 -24.70
C ALA A 239 -21.05 25.75 -23.78
N ALA A 240 -21.16 25.45 -22.49
CA ALA A 240 -21.07 26.46 -21.44
C ALA A 240 -20.25 25.89 -20.29
N SER A 241 -19.15 26.58 -20.01
CA SER A 241 -18.22 26.39 -18.93
C SER A 241 -18.96 26.22 -17.59
N ALA A 242 -19.00 25.02 -17.06
CA ALA A 242 -19.41 24.76 -15.69
C ALA A 242 -18.15 24.48 -14.88
N THR A 243 -17.90 25.32 -13.89
CA THR A 243 -17.04 25.09 -12.74
C THR A 243 -17.35 23.70 -12.19
N PRO A 244 -16.36 22.84 -11.94
CA PRO A 244 -16.63 21.55 -11.28
C PRO A 244 -17.09 21.86 -9.85
N GLU A 245 -18.37 21.61 -9.57
CA GLU A 245 -18.82 21.30 -8.22
C GLU A 245 -18.03 20.07 -7.75
N PRO A 246 -17.61 20.00 -6.48
CA PRO A 246 -16.95 18.82 -5.97
C PRO A 246 -17.94 17.64 -6.13
N GLU A 247 -17.56 16.70 -6.99
CA GLU A 247 -18.21 15.39 -7.05
C GLU A 247 -18.21 14.85 -5.63
N THR A 248 -19.40 14.71 -5.07
CA THR A 248 -19.65 13.94 -3.86
C THR A 248 -19.26 12.51 -4.21
N ALA A 249 -18.04 12.10 -3.88
CA ALA A 249 -17.64 10.71 -3.94
C ALA A 249 -18.68 9.96 -3.08
N GLU A 250 -19.39 9.02 -3.67
CA GLU A 250 -20.30 8.13 -2.95
C GLU A 250 -19.44 7.38 -1.92
N THR A 251 -19.50 7.83 -0.67
CA THR A 251 -18.77 7.21 0.44
C THR A 251 -19.38 5.83 0.66
N THR A 252 -18.58 4.80 0.51
CA THR A 252 -19.03 3.43 0.80
C THR A 252 -19.25 3.25 2.31
N ALA A 253 -20.10 2.28 2.69
CA ALA A 253 -20.37 2.00 4.11
C ALA A 253 -19.08 1.69 4.89
N ASP A 254 -18.13 1.01 4.24
CA ASP A 254 -16.81 0.68 4.81
C ASP A 254 -15.95 1.94 5.09
N GLU A 255 -15.94 2.88 4.16
CA GLU A 255 -15.22 4.16 4.34
C GLU A 255 -15.86 5.02 5.41
N ALA A 256 -17.19 5.09 5.42
CA ALA A 256 -17.96 5.81 6.40
C ALA A 256 -17.74 5.28 7.81
N LEU A 257 -17.76 3.95 7.98
CA LEU A 257 -17.47 3.29 9.25
C LEU A 257 -16.03 3.61 9.69
N SER A 258 -15.04 3.48 8.81
CA SER A 258 -13.66 3.76 9.14
C SER A 258 -13.47 5.21 9.62
N GLN A 259 -14.03 6.18 8.89
CA GLN A 259 -13.96 7.60 9.25
C GLN A 259 -14.65 7.89 10.60
N LEU A 260 -15.79 7.23 10.85
CA LEU A 260 -16.50 7.39 12.11
C LEU A 260 -15.69 6.85 13.29
N LEU A 261 -15.16 5.64 13.17
CA LEU A 261 -14.38 5.00 14.23
C LEU A 261 -13.08 5.74 14.54
N ASP A 262 -12.34 6.14 13.50
CA ASP A 262 -11.13 6.96 13.64
C ASP A 262 -11.45 8.30 14.34
N GLY A 263 -12.56 8.92 13.97
CA GLY A 263 -13.02 10.15 14.59
C GLY A 263 -13.47 9.97 16.04
N LEU A 264 -14.12 8.86 16.38
CA LEU A 264 -14.52 8.54 17.76
C LEU A 264 -13.28 8.28 18.64
N GLU A 265 -12.29 7.56 18.13
CA GLU A 265 -11.03 7.31 18.82
C GLU A 265 -10.27 8.62 19.10
N GLN A 266 -10.09 9.46 18.09
CA GLN A 266 -9.39 10.74 18.22
C GLN A 266 -10.05 11.70 19.22
N ASN A 267 -11.36 11.57 19.42
CA ASN A 267 -12.12 12.42 20.34
C ASN A 267 -12.39 11.74 21.70
N GLY A 268 -11.87 10.53 21.95
CA GLY A 268 -12.02 9.82 23.24
C GLY A 268 -13.44 9.32 23.51
N LEU A 269 -14.24 9.10 22.48
CA LEU A 269 -15.61 8.61 22.58
C LEU A 269 -15.72 7.09 22.38
N LEU A 270 -14.63 6.42 21.97
CA LEU A 270 -14.65 5.01 21.64
C LEU A 270 -14.93 4.13 22.85
N ASP A 271 -14.34 4.45 24.03
CA ASP A 271 -14.49 3.64 25.25
C ASP A 271 -15.92 3.57 25.79
N GLY A 272 -16.76 4.54 25.43
CA GLY A 272 -18.18 4.56 25.84
C GLY A 272 -19.15 4.13 24.74
N LEU A 273 -18.65 3.72 23.59
CA LEU A 273 -19.47 3.32 22.44
C LEU A 273 -20.16 1.98 22.75
N THR A 274 -21.47 1.91 22.49
CA THR A 274 -22.28 0.71 22.72
C THR A 274 -22.85 0.15 21.42
N ALA A 275 -23.33 1.02 20.54
CA ALA A 275 -23.86 0.67 19.23
C ALA A 275 -23.64 1.79 18.23
N VAL A 276 -23.48 1.43 16.96
CA VAL A 276 -23.37 2.35 15.83
C VAL A 276 -24.45 2.02 14.82
N GLN A 277 -25.20 3.02 14.38
CA GLN A 277 -26.24 2.89 13.36
C GLN A 277 -25.72 3.45 12.04
N LEU A 278 -25.61 2.58 11.03
CA LEU A 278 -25.06 2.88 9.70
C LEU A 278 -26.03 2.55 8.54
N GLY A 279 -27.25 2.11 8.86
CA GLY A 279 -28.23 1.67 7.86
C GLY A 279 -28.62 2.74 6.85
N ASP A 280 -28.52 4.01 7.24
CA ASP A 280 -28.66 5.15 6.35
C ASP A 280 -27.40 5.98 6.38
N LEU A 281 -26.70 6.06 5.24
CA LEU A 281 -25.48 6.87 5.09
C LEU A 281 -25.75 8.40 5.19
N GLU A 282 -27.01 8.79 5.16
CA GLU A 282 -27.44 10.17 5.39
C GLU A 282 -27.81 10.45 6.86
N GLU A 283 -27.98 9.39 7.69
CA GLU A 283 -28.43 9.53 9.08
C GLU A 283 -27.57 8.69 10.06
N PHE A 284 -26.27 8.96 10.11
CA PHE A 284 -25.40 8.34 11.11
C PHE A 284 -25.83 8.67 12.53
N SER A 285 -25.84 7.65 13.36
CA SER A 285 -26.01 7.83 14.79
C SER A 285 -25.24 6.76 15.57
N PHE A 286 -24.93 7.07 16.82
CA PHE A 286 -24.33 6.09 17.73
C PHE A 286 -24.88 6.22 19.14
N THR A 287 -24.79 5.15 19.90
CA THR A 287 -25.21 5.11 21.31
C THR A 287 -23.98 5.12 22.20
N TYR A 288 -23.95 6.07 23.13
CA TYR A 288 -22.86 6.25 24.09
C TYR A 288 -23.30 5.83 25.49
N GLN A 289 -22.54 4.91 26.12
CA GLN A 289 -22.79 4.33 27.45
C GLN A 289 -24.22 3.75 27.62
N GLY A 290 -24.84 3.30 26.54
CA GLY A 290 -26.23 2.80 26.56
C GLY A 290 -27.29 3.81 26.98
N ARG A 291 -26.94 5.11 27.11
CA ARG A 291 -27.83 6.15 27.65
C ARG A 291 -28.05 7.36 26.75
N LEU A 292 -27.09 7.68 25.91
CA LEU A 292 -27.18 8.82 24.99
C LEU A 292 -27.20 8.32 23.56
N LYS A 293 -28.22 8.63 22.81
CA LYS A 293 -28.28 8.46 21.37
C LYS A 293 -27.77 9.75 20.71
N ILE A 294 -26.67 9.69 20.00
CA ILE A 294 -26.06 10.83 19.31
C ILE A 294 -26.38 10.73 17.82
N ARG A 295 -27.12 11.74 17.29
CA ARG A 295 -27.45 11.84 15.86
C ARG A 295 -26.44 12.74 15.17
N LEU A 296 -25.67 12.20 14.25
CA LEU A 296 -24.67 12.92 13.47
C LEU A 296 -25.19 13.40 12.12
N GLY A 297 -26.24 12.74 11.57
CA GLY A 297 -26.71 12.96 10.21
C GLY A 297 -25.69 12.47 9.18
N THR A 298 -25.49 13.20 8.11
CA THR A 298 -24.56 12.82 7.03
C THR A 298 -23.09 12.78 7.47
N SER A 299 -22.22 12.10 6.68
CA SER A 299 -20.77 12.06 6.87
C SER A 299 -20.06 13.42 6.72
N ASN A 300 -20.77 14.43 6.19
CA ASN A 300 -20.20 15.76 5.99
C ASN A 300 -19.78 16.40 7.32
N ASN A 301 -18.52 16.89 7.37
CA ASN A 301 -17.93 17.52 8.56
C ASN A 301 -17.94 16.64 9.83
N LEU A 302 -17.82 15.33 9.65
CA LEU A 302 -17.91 14.33 10.71
C LEU A 302 -16.96 14.65 11.88
N ASP A 303 -15.71 14.98 11.58
CA ASP A 303 -14.70 15.36 12.57
C ASP A 303 -15.10 16.58 13.44
N TYR A 304 -15.75 17.59 12.84
CA TYR A 304 -16.27 18.73 13.61
C TYR A 304 -17.44 18.32 14.49
N LYS A 305 -18.36 17.49 13.99
CA LYS A 305 -19.50 16.97 14.75
C LYS A 305 -19.03 16.13 15.94
N LEU A 306 -18.04 15.25 15.74
CA LEU A 306 -17.50 14.39 16.79
C LEU A 306 -16.75 15.21 17.86
N ARG A 307 -15.96 16.20 17.47
CA ARG A 307 -15.33 17.13 18.44
C ARG A 307 -16.36 17.89 19.28
N LEU A 308 -17.44 18.35 18.64
CA LEU A 308 -18.52 19.03 19.33
C LEU A 308 -19.25 18.08 20.29
N THR A 309 -19.54 16.88 19.84
CA THR A 309 -20.12 15.80 20.67
C THR A 309 -19.24 15.50 21.89
N ALA A 310 -17.95 15.29 21.69
CA ALA A 310 -17.01 15.03 22.77
C ALA A 310 -17.00 16.16 23.80
N ARG A 311 -17.07 17.42 23.33
CA ARG A 311 -17.12 18.57 24.24
C ARG A 311 -18.41 18.62 25.06
N VAL A 312 -19.55 18.21 24.48
CA VAL A 312 -20.85 18.18 25.18
C VAL A 312 -20.94 16.98 26.11
N VAL A 313 -20.42 15.82 25.72
CA VAL A 313 -20.52 14.57 26.49
C VAL A 313 -19.44 14.45 27.57
N LEU A 314 -18.20 14.82 27.24
CA LEU A 314 -17.03 14.66 28.12
C LEU A 314 -16.59 15.97 28.80
N GLY A 315 -17.12 17.10 28.37
CA GLY A 315 -16.74 18.42 28.90
C GLY A 315 -17.21 18.63 30.33
N ALA A 316 -16.50 19.47 31.10
CA ALA A 316 -16.81 19.77 32.50
C ALA A 316 -18.20 20.44 32.66
N ASP A 317 -18.63 21.20 31.65
CA ASP A 317 -19.94 21.89 31.62
C ASP A 317 -20.93 21.14 30.70
N GLY A 318 -20.66 19.86 30.41
CA GLY A 318 -21.45 19.03 29.51
C GLY A 318 -22.64 18.33 30.19
N LEU A 319 -23.10 17.25 29.54
CA LEU A 319 -24.20 16.43 30.07
C LEU A 319 -23.72 15.65 31.31
N ALA A 320 -24.60 15.61 32.33
CA ALA A 320 -24.32 14.85 33.54
C ALA A 320 -24.25 13.33 33.23
N PRO A 321 -23.49 12.55 34.01
CA PRO A 321 -23.41 11.09 33.80
C PRO A 321 -24.75 10.35 33.95
N THR A 322 -25.73 10.98 34.57
CA THR A 322 -27.09 10.48 34.77
C THR A 322 -28.07 10.85 33.64
N ASP A 323 -27.69 11.82 32.78
CA ASP A 323 -28.56 12.29 31.72
C ASP A 323 -28.76 11.18 30.67
N ARG A 324 -30.01 10.98 30.26
CA ARG A 324 -30.41 10.05 29.22
C ARG A 324 -31.21 10.81 28.15
N GLY A 325 -31.06 10.45 26.90
CA GLY A 325 -31.79 11.08 25.82
C GLY A 325 -31.06 11.11 24.50
N THR A 326 -31.45 12.00 23.62
CA THR A 326 -30.90 12.16 22.29
C THR A 326 -30.19 13.51 22.18
N LEU A 327 -28.93 13.46 21.76
CA LEU A 327 -28.13 14.62 21.39
C LEU A 327 -28.07 14.72 19.86
N ASP A 328 -28.66 15.75 19.30
CA ASP A 328 -28.68 16.01 17.87
C ASP A 328 -27.60 17.03 17.50
N VAL A 329 -26.65 16.61 16.68
CA VAL A 329 -25.57 17.42 16.09
C VAL A 329 -25.58 17.36 14.55
N SER A 330 -26.71 16.89 13.96
CA SER A 330 -26.84 16.71 12.51
C SER A 330 -26.97 18.03 11.76
N SER A 331 -27.62 19.01 12.37
CA SER A 331 -28.07 20.24 11.69
C SER A 331 -27.02 21.33 11.71
N MET A 332 -26.60 21.75 10.51
CA MET A 332 -25.72 22.91 10.34
C MET A 332 -26.52 24.17 10.05
N THR A 333 -26.24 25.24 10.77
CA THR A 333 -26.84 26.53 10.52
C THR A 333 -26.33 27.16 9.22
N LYS A 334 -27.06 28.15 8.68
CA LYS A 334 -26.62 28.92 7.49
C LYS A 334 -25.25 29.60 7.68
N ALA A 335 -24.82 29.78 8.92
CA ALA A 335 -23.50 30.35 9.26
C ALA A 335 -22.40 29.32 9.34
N GLY A 336 -22.65 28.02 9.02
CA GLY A 336 -21.66 26.95 9.09
C GLY A 336 -21.34 26.47 10.50
N THR A 337 -22.18 26.80 11.47
CA THR A 337 -22.03 26.33 12.87
C THR A 337 -23.09 25.28 13.18
N ILE A 338 -22.74 24.31 14.03
CA ILE A 338 -23.67 23.32 14.55
C ILE A 338 -24.07 23.73 15.96
N ASN A 339 -25.37 23.74 16.22
CA ASN A 339 -25.91 23.95 17.56
C ASN A 339 -26.39 22.60 18.10
N PRO A 340 -25.69 21.99 19.05
CA PRO A 340 -26.15 20.74 19.65
C PRO A 340 -27.44 20.93 20.40
N VAL A 341 -28.42 20.06 20.12
CA VAL A 341 -29.72 20.05 20.78
C VAL A 341 -29.85 18.76 21.56
N PHE A 342 -29.98 18.88 22.88
CA PHE A 342 -30.24 17.73 23.75
C PHE A 342 -31.73 17.65 24.05
N SER A 343 -32.30 16.48 23.77
CA SER A 343 -33.67 16.11 24.10
C SER A 343 -33.64 15.01 25.16
N PRO A 344 -34.04 15.32 26.41
CA PRO A 344 -34.10 14.32 27.47
C PRO A 344 -35.05 13.18 27.06
N GLY A 345 -34.57 11.92 27.25
CA GLY A 345 -35.41 10.72 27.12
C GLY A 345 -36.32 10.56 28.34
N GLU A 346 -37.42 9.85 28.15
CA GLU A 346 -38.24 9.41 29.29
C GLU A 346 -37.40 8.48 30.17
N PRO A 347 -37.58 8.56 31.50
CA PRO A 347 -36.80 7.78 32.48
C PRO A 347 -37.02 6.27 32.38
#